data_b55c4f90a3146442abf213de727e0ca1
#
_entry.id   b55c4f90a3146442abf213de727e0ca1
#
_cell.length_a   1.000
_cell.length_b   1.000
_cell.length_c   1.000
_cell.angle_alpha   90.00
_cell.angle_beta   90.00
_cell.angle_gamma   90.00
#
_symmetry.space_group_name_H-M   'P 1'
#
loop_
_entity.id
_entity.type
_entity.pdbx_description
1 polymer ?
#
loop_
_entity_poly.entity_id
_entity_poly.type
_entity_poly.pdbx_seq_one_letter_code
_entity_poly.pdbx_strand_id
1 'polypeptide(L)'
;MRVAAISDIHGNLPALEAVLAEIDREGVDDIVVAGDTAHGPWAAEIVDLLAERSARCVRGNADREVVDRSDLFGPLAPWSADRLGERRLTVVAGWPLTVELSVDGLGETLVCHSTPTSDDPIYTRITPDAELVSILGNVDADVLVCGHTHMQYDKTLSSGLRVVNPGSVGIPYEGARGAYWALLGPGVEFRRTPYDVEGAAAAIEVLGVPVDARMLEQLLDPPDSESTTEHFESIRGT
;
A
#
# COMPACT_ATOMS: atom_id res chain seq x y z
N MET A 1 11.34 -16.17 8.38
CA MET A 1 11.86 -15.38 7.25
C MET A 1 11.89 -13.90 7.58
N ARG A 2 12.70 -13.15 6.89
CA ARG A 2 12.77 -11.68 6.95
C ARG A 2 12.07 -11.10 5.72
N VAL A 3 11.14 -10.16 5.88
CA VAL A 3 10.20 -9.77 4.83
C VAL A 3 10.19 -8.25 4.67
N ALA A 4 10.21 -7.76 3.43
CA ALA A 4 9.88 -6.38 3.13
C ALA A 4 8.36 -6.25 2.90
N ALA A 5 7.70 -5.42 3.71
CA ALA A 5 6.30 -5.07 3.55
C ALA A 5 6.18 -3.67 2.92
N ILE A 6 5.59 -3.61 1.74
CA ILE A 6 5.30 -2.38 0.98
C ILE A 6 3.80 -2.29 0.71
N SER A 7 3.28 -1.09 0.49
CA SER A 7 1.86 -0.86 0.22
C SER A 7 1.65 0.43 -0.56
N ASP A 8 0.48 0.55 -1.17
CA ASP A 8 -0.03 1.83 -1.70
C ASP A 8 0.98 2.48 -2.67
N ILE A 9 1.37 1.71 -3.70
CA ILE A 9 2.38 2.13 -4.70
C ILE A 9 1.78 3.14 -5.66
N HIS A 10 0.47 3.02 -5.95
CA HIS A 10 -0.28 3.95 -6.80
C HIS A 10 0.43 4.34 -8.10
N GLY A 11 1.00 3.35 -8.78
CA GLY A 11 1.67 3.58 -10.04
C GLY A 11 2.96 4.39 -9.98
N ASN A 12 3.55 4.65 -8.80
CA ASN A 12 4.77 5.44 -8.64
C ASN A 12 6.03 4.56 -8.82
N LEU A 13 6.41 4.31 -10.07
CA LEU A 13 7.57 3.48 -10.40
C LEU A 13 8.90 4.02 -9.83
N PRO A 14 9.23 5.34 -9.93
CA PRO A 14 10.48 5.84 -9.36
C PRO A 14 10.62 5.59 -7.84
N ALA A 15 9.51 5.71 -7.10
CA ALA A 15 9.49 5.40 -5.68
C ALA A 15 9.71 3.90 -5.42
N LEU A 16 9.03 3.03 -6.18
CA LEU A 16 9.17 1.58 -6.06
C LEU A 16 10.60 1.13 -6.39
N GLU A 17 11.20 1.64 -7.46
CA GLU A 17 12.58 1.31 -7.85
C GLU A 17 13.58 1.66 -6.74
N ALA A 18 13.42 2.84 -6.12
CA ALA A 18 14.26 3.25 -5.00
C ALA A 18 14.11 2.32 -3.78
N VAL A 19 12.86 1.94 -3.45
CA VAL A 19 12.56 0.99 -2.36
C VAL A 19 13.16 -0.38 -2.66
N LEU A 20 12.97 -0.92 -3.87
CA LEU A 20 13.52 -2.21 -4.26
C LEU A 20 15.05 -2.24 -4.21
N ALA A 21 15.71 -1.14 -4.61
CA ALA A 21 17.16 -1.01 -4.49
C ALA A 21 17.65 -1.01 -3.02
N GLU A 22 16.84 -0.54 -2.07
CA GLU A 22 17.14 -0.62 -0.64
C GLU A 22 16.88 -2.03 -0.11
N ILE A 23 15.75 -2.64 -0.49
CA ILE A 23 15.41 -4.03 -0.17
C ILE A 23 16.51 -5.00 -0.62
N ASP A 24 17.08 -4.82 -1.81
CA ASP A 24 18.20 -5.64 -2.31
C ASP A 24 19.44 -5.59 -1.40
N ARG A 25 19.67 -4.45 -0.75
CA ARG A 25 20.80 -4.30 0.20
C ARG A 25 20.51 -4.91 1.56
N GLU A 26 19.24 -4.98 1.96
CA GLU A 26 18.80 -5.58 3.22
C GLU A 26 18.83 -7.12 3.20
N GLY A 27 18.76 -7.74 2.03
CA GLY A 27 18.82 -9.19 1.87
C GLY A 27 17.61 -9.88 2.53
N VAL A 28 16.39 -9.47 2.15
CA VAL A 28 15.14 -10.08 2.60
C VAL A 28 14.87 -11.40 1.91
N ASP A 29 14.08 -12.26 2.54
CA ASP A 29 13.69 -13.56 1.98
C ASP A 29 12.46 -13.43 1.06
N ASP A 30 11.60 -12.41 1.30
CA ASP A 30 10.34 -12.23 0.58
C ASP A 30 9.93 -10.75 0.54
N ILE A 31 9.07 -10.39 -0.44
CA ILE A 31 8.44 -9.08 -0.57
C ILE A 31 6.94 -9.28 -0.59
N VAL A 32 6.21 -8.58 0.29
CA VAL A 32 4.76 -8.55 0.29
C VAL A 32 4.25 -7.15 -0.03
N VAL A 33 3.18 -7.08 -0.82
CA VAL A 33 2.54 -5.83 -1.22
C VAL A 33 1.12 -5.81 -0.68
N ALA A 34 0.83 -4.90 0.24
CA ALA A 34 -0.47 -4.81 0.90
C ALA A 34 -1.50 -3.98 0.11
N GLY A 35 -1.51 -4.13 -1.22
CA GLY A 35 -2.53 -3.57 -2.12
C GLY A 35 -2.21 -2.18 -2.68
N ASP A 36 -3.15 -1.69 -3.48
CA ASP A 36 -3.13 -0.39 -4.17
C ASP A 36 -1.87 -0.17 -5.01
N THR A 37 -1.66 -1.11 -5.90
CA THR A 37 -0.44 -1.23 -6.71
C THR A 37 -0.58 -0.61 -8.10
N ALA A 38 -1.65 -0.99 -8.81
CA ALA A 38 -1.78 -0.83 -10.26
C ALA A 38 -2.58 0.41 -10.70
N HIS A 39 -2.99 1.25 -9.76
CA HIS A 39 -3.76 2.46 -10.00
C HIS A 39 -2.81 3.66 -10.12
N GLY A 40 -2.41 4.02 -11.35
CA GLY A 40 -1.53 5.17 -11.57
C GLY A 40 -0.63 5.10 -12.81
N PRO A 41 0.36 6.00 -12.89
CA PRO A 41 1.12 6.30 -14.11
C PRO A 41 1.82 5.12 -14.79
N TRP A 42 2.55 4.32 -14.02
CA TRP A 42 3.40 3.22 -14.51
C TRP A 42 2.87 1.85 -14.08
N ALA A 43 1.54 1.68 -14.10
CA ALA A 43 0.89 0.44 -13.65
C ALA A 43 1.45 -0.82 -14.31
N ALA A 44 1.70 -0.78 -15.63
CA ALA A 44 2.17 -1.92 -16.40
C ALA A 44 3.60 -2.32 -16.01
N GLU A 45 4.49 -1.35 -15.90
CA GLU A 45 5.89 -1.54 -15.53
C GLU A 45 6.01 -2.06 -14.10
N ILE A 46 5.18 -1.55 -13.18
CA ILE A 46 5.16 -1.99 -11.79
C ILE A 46 4.69 -3.43 -11.66
N VAL A 47 3.60 -3.82 -12.35
CA VAL A 47 3.11 -5.20 -12.32
C VAL A 47 4.16 -6.17 -12.86
N ASP A 48 4.85 -5.82 -13.96
CA ASP A 48 5.92 -6.66 -14.51
C ASP A 48 7.12 -6.74 -13.52
N LEU A 49 7.53 -5.62 -12.94
CA LEU A 49 8.66 -5.55 -12.00
C LEU A 49 8.40 -6.37 -10.73
N LEU A 50 7.20 -6.28 -10.15
CA LEU A 50 6.83 -7.07 -8.97
C LEU A 50 6.74 -8.57 -9.30
N ALA A 51 6.27 -8.93 -10.50
CA ALA A 51 6.26 -10.31 -10.96
C ALA A 51 7.68 -10.87 -11.14
N GLU A 52 8.62 -10.09 -11.70
CA GLU A 52 10.04 -10.45 -11.81
C GLU A 52 10.68 -10.67 -10.44
N ARG A 53 10.27 -9.91 -9.43
CA ARG A 53 10.71 -10.05 -8.04
C ARG A 53 10.00 -11.17 -7.28
N SER A 54 9.04 -11.87 -7.89
CA SER A 54 8.18 -12.86 -7.23
C SER A 54 7.46 -12.30 -5.99
N ALA A 55 7.17 -11.01 -5.97
CA ALA A 55 6.50 -10.36 -4.85
C ALA A 55 5.07 -10.91 -4.68
N ARG A 56 4.66 -11.11 -3.44
CA ARG A 56 3.29 -11.56 -3.12
C ARG A 56 2.40 -10.34 -2.95
N CYS A 57 1.49 -10.13 -3.90
CA CYS A 57 0.58 -9.00 -3.88
C CYS A 57 -0.80 -9.42 -3.38
N VAL A 58 -1.41 -8.60 -2.53
CA VAL A 58 -2.84 -8.63 -2.26
C VAL A 58 -3.52 -7.52 -3.06
N ARG A 59 -4.82 -7.66 -3.31
CA ARG A 59 -5.61 -6.68 -4.02
C ARG A 59 -6.06 -5.57 -3.05
N GLY A 60 -5.84 -4.30 -3.45
CA GLY A 60 -6.45 -3.14 -2.81
C GLY A 60 -7.73 -2.68 -3.50
N ASN A 61 -8.40 -1.68 -2.93
CA ASN A 61 -9.61 -1.10 -3.52
C ASN A 61 -9.30 -0.38 -4.84
N ALA A 62 -8.18 0.33 -4.94
CA ALA A 62 -7.79 0.98 -6.18
C ALA A 62 -7.41 -0.03 -7.27
N ASP A 63 -6.82 -1.18 -6.93
CA ASP A 63 -6.59 -2.28 -7.87
C ASP A 63 -7.91 -2.85 -8.40
N ARG A 64 -8.91 -3.03 -7.51
CA ARG A 64 -10.26 -3.47 -7.90
C ARG A 64 -10.93 -2.47 -8.84
N GLU A 65 -10.83 -1.17 -8.55
CA GLU A 65 -11.35 -0.10 -9.43
C GLU A 65 -10.71 -0.15 -10.82
N VAL A 66 -9.41 -0.42 -10.91
CA VAL A 66 -8.72 -0.58 -12.21
C VAL A 66 -9.25 -1.79 -12.97
N VAL A 67 -9.44 -2.94 -12.30
CA VAL A 67 -10.00 -4.15 -12.93
C VAL A 67 -11.42 -3.91 -13.41
N ASP A 68 -12.24 -3.25 -12.62
CA ASP A 68 -13.64 -2.93 -12.92
C ASP A 68 -13.79 -1.75 -13.90
N ARG A 69 -12.67 -1.06 -14.23
CA ARG A 69 -12.63 0.17 -15.03
C ARG A 69 -13.58 1.24 -14.49
N SER A 70 -13.61 1.36 -13.16
CA SER A 70 -14.48 2.29 -12.46
C SER A 70 -14.08 3.74 -12.73
N ASP A 71 -15.04 4.59 -13.07
CA ASP A 71 -14.86 6.03 -13.20
C ASP A 71 -15.43 6.83 -12.01
N LEU A 72 -15.80 6.13 -10.94
CA LEU A 72 -16.46 6.70 -9.76
C LEU A 72 -15.62 7.82 -9.11
N PHE A 73 -14.31 7.65 -9.10
CA PHE A 73 -13.35 8.65 -8.58
C PHE A 73 -12.55 9.33 -9.71
N GLY A 74 -13.08 9.32 -10.93
CA GLY A 74 -12.46 9.96 -12.08
C GLY A 74 -11.80 8.99 -13.06
N PRO A 75 -11.13 9.53 -14.10
CA PRO A 75 -10.69 8.73 -15.23
C PRO A 75 -9.41 7.92 -15.01
N LEU A 76 -8.78 7.96 -13.83
CA LEU A 76 -7.46 7.34 -13.61
C LEU A 76 -7.52 5.81 -13.65
N ALA A 77 -8.55 5.19 -13.05
CA ALA A 77 -8.67 3.74 -13.05
C ALA A 77 -8.89 3.15 -14.47
N PRO A 78 -9.84 3.64 -15.29
CA PRO A 78 -9.96 3.17 -16.68
C PRO A 78 -8.71 3.48 -17.52
N TRP A 79 -8.04 4.61 -17.30
CA TRP A 79 -6.77 4.93 -17.96
C TRP A 79 -5.65 3.95 -17.58
N SER A 80 -5.51 3.60 -16.31
CA SER A 80 -4.54 2.61 -15.81
C SER A 80 -4.84 1.23 -16.41
N ALA A 81 -6.13 0.84 -16.48
CA ALA A 81 -6.55 -0.41 -17.09
C ALA A 81 -6.15 -0.52 -18.57
N ASP A 82 -6.29 0.58 -19.33
CA ASP A 82 -5.86 0.63 -20.74
C ASP A 82 -4.34 0.45 -20.89
N ARG A 83 -3.56 1.02 -19.96
CA ARG A 83 -2.09 0.87 -19.92
C ARG A 83 -1.65 -0.53 -19.52
N LEU A 84 -2.34 -1.19 -18.61
CA LEU A 84 -2.06 -2.58 -18.21
C LEU A 84 -2.25 -3.55 -19.37
N GLY A 85 -3.30 -3.36 -20.17
CA GLY A 85 -3.72 -4.32 -21.17
C GLY A 85 -4.24 -5.63 -20.55
N GLU A 86 -4.92 -6.46 -21.34
CA GLU A 86 -5.66 -7.64 -20.88
C GLU A 86 -4.82 -8.63 -20.06
N ARG A 87 -3.57 -8.86 -20.46
CA ARG A 87 -2.71 -9.83 -19.76
C ARG A 87 -2.42 -9.42 -18.31
N ARG A 88 -2.05 -8.16 -18.08
CA ARG A 88 -1.73 -7.67 -16.74
C ARG A 88 -2.99 -7.42 -15.91
N LEU A 89 -4.09 -7.00 -16.54
CA LEU A 89 -5.40 -6.93 -15.88
C LEU A 89 -5.81 -8.28 -15.31
N THR A 90 -5.58 -9.38 -16.06
CA THR A 90 -5.84 -10.73 -15.55
C THR A 90 -4.95 -11.06 -14.35
N VAL A 91 -3.69 -10.62 -14.32
CA VAL A 91 -2.81 -10.81 -13.16
C VAL A 91 -3.34 -10.05 -11.95
N VAL A 92 -3.66 -8.76 -12.12
CA VAL A 92 -4.19 -7.90 -11.03
C VAL A 92 -5.54 -8.45 -10.51
N ALA A 93 -6.43 -8.86 -11.40
CA ALA A 93 -7.70 -9.48 -11.04
C ALA A 93 -7.54 -10.80 -10.25
N GLY A 94 -6.42 -11.48 -10.45
CA GLY A 94 -6.08 -12.73 -9.75
C GLY A 94 -5.43 -12.53 -8.38
N TRP A 95 -5.09 -11.32 -7.96
CA TRP A 95 -4.53 -11.08 -6.64
C TRP A 95 -5.57 -11.38 -5.54
N PRO A 96 -5.17 -12.16 -4.51
CA PRO A 96 -6.07 -12.50 -3.41
C PRO A 96 -6.33 -11.29 -2.50
N LEU A 97 -7.33 -11.39 -1.62
CA LEU A 97 -7.54 -10.41 -0.54
C LEU A 97 -6.51 -10.55 0.57
N THR A 98 -5.94 -11.75 0.75
CA THR A 98 -4.99 -12.02 1.84
C THR A 98 -3.84 -12.90 1.38
N VAL A 99 -2.68 -12.69 2.02
CA VAL A 99 -1.49 -13.56 1.93
C VAL A 99 -1.04 -13.90 3.34
N GLU A 100 -0.74 -15.19 3.59
CA GLU A 100 -0.22 -15.67 4.88
C GLU A 100 1.27 -16.00 4.76
N LEU A 101 2.02 -15.70 5.81
CA LEU A 101 3.45 -16.01 5.93
C LEU A 101 3.87 -16.10 7.40
N SER A 102 4.98 -16.78 7.67
CA SER A 102 5.57 -16.85 9.00
C SER A 102 6.83 -15.98 9.04
N VAL A 103 6.85 -14.96 9.91
CA VAL A 103 7.94 -13.99 10.03
C VAL A 103 8.72 -14.24 11.31
N ASP A 104 10.06 -14.27 11.21
CA ASP A 104 10.93 -14.51 12.34
C ASP A 104 10.67 -13.47 13.45
N GLY A 105 10.42 -13.95 14.67
CA GLY A 105 10.16 -13.10 15.82
C GLY A 105 8.79 -12.39 15.85
N LEU A 106 8.00 -12.48 14.80
CA LEU A 106 6.66 -11.92 14.71
C LEU A 106 5.55 -12.99 14.68
N GLY A 107 5.88 -14.23 14.28
CA GLY A 107 4.92 -15.33 14.20
C GLY A 107 4.11 -15.36 12.92
N GLU A 108 2.90 -15.91 13.00
CA GLU A 108 1.98 -16.01 11.86
C GLU A 108 1.48 -14.62 11.48
N THR A 109 1.71 -14.26 10.24
CA THR A 109 1.45 -12.91 9.72
C THR A 109 0.49 -12.97 8.56
N LEU A 110 -0.63 -12.26 8.67
CA LEU A 110 -1.63 -12.09 7.62
C LEU A 110 -1.43 -10.72 6.97
N VAL A 111 -1.35 -10.68 5.66
CA VAL A 111 -1.28 -9.44 4.87
C VAL A 111 -2.61 -9.26 4.15
N CYS A 112 -3.21 -8.08 4.25
CA CYS A 112 -4.38 -7.66 3.49
C CYS A 112 -4.27 -6.17 3.16
N HIS A 113 -5.19 -5.62 2.36
CA HIS A 113 -5.16 -4.17 2.11
C HIS A 113 -5.80 -3.40 3.26
N SER A 114 -7.00 -3.77 3.64
CA SER A 114 -7.72 -3.21 4.78
C SER A 114 -8.08 -4.32 5.78
N THR A 115 -9.08 -5.13 5.49
CA THR A 115 -9.48 -6.26 6.33
C THR A 115 -9.31 -7.59 5.58
N PRO A 116 -9.31 -8.74 6.27
CA PRO A 116 -9.21 -10.04 5.60
C PRO A 116 -10.34 -10.33 4.60
N THR A 117 -11.47 -9.64 4.72
CA THR A 117 -12.68 -9.90 3.93
C THR A 117 -13.10 -8.76 3.01
N SER A 118 -12.49 -7.57 3.15
CA SER A 118 -12.80 -6.38 2.34
C SER A 118 -11.61 -5.45 2.21
N ASP A 119 -11.49 -4.82 1.07
CA ASP A 119 -10.45 -3.85 0.74
C ASP A 119 -10.87 -2.38 1.02
N ASP A 120 -12.12 -2.12 1.48
CA ASP A 120 -12.67 -0.77 1.65
C ASP A 120 -12.64 -0.17 3.07
N PRO A 121 -12.80 -0.94 4.18
CA PRO A 121 -12.96 -0.36 5.50
C PRO A 121 -11.79 0.54 5.92
N ILE A 122 -12.11 1.75 6.38
CA ILE A 122 -11.13 2.71 6.90
C ILE A 122 -10.99 2.52 8.42
N TYR A 123 -9.74 2.48 8.89
CA TYR A 123 -9.38 2.56 10.31
C TYR A 123 -7.94 3.07 10.44
N THR A 124 -7.60 3.63 11.59
CA THR A 124 -6.29 4.25 11.82
C THR A 124 -5.67 3.81 13.15
N ARG A 125 -4.49 4.33 13.44
CA ARG A 125 -3.79 4.10 14.72
C ARG A 125 -4.62 4.49 15.95
N ILE A 126 -5.54 5.47 15.82
CA ILE A 126 -6.37 5.97 16.93
C ILE A 126 -7.77 5.36 16.99
N THR A 127 -8.16 4.54 16.00
CA THR A 127 -9.42 3.80 16.06
C THR A 127 -9.46 3.00 17.37
N PRO A 128 -10.54 3.11 18.18
CA PRO A 128 -10.66 2.38 19.44
C PRO A 128 -10.59 0.87 19.24
N ASP A 129 -9.89 0.15 20.14
CA ASP A 129 -9.64 -1.29 20.01
C ASP A 129 -10.91 -2.10 19.78
N ALA A 130 -12.00 -1.81 20.53
CA ALA A 130 -13.26 -2.54 20.41
C ALA A 130 -13.89 -2.37 19.02
N GLU A 131 -13.76 -1.18 18.42
CA GLU A 131 -14.26 -0.91 17.08
C GLU A 131 -13.37 -1.58 16.04
N LEU A 132 -12.04 -1.48 16.21
CA LEU A 132 -11.07 -2.11 15.29
C LEU A 132 -11.25 -3.64 15.27
N VAL A 133 -11.42 -4.27 16.42
CA VAL A 133 -11.74 -5.71 16.50
C VAL A 133 -13.05 -6.03 15.75
N SER A 134 -14.06 -5.17 15.85
CA SER A 134 -15.32 -5.36 15.12
C SER A 134 -15.15 -5.21 13.60
N ILE A 135 -14.32 -4.25 13.16
CA ILE A 135 -14.02 -4.02 11.75
C ILE A 135 -13.22 -5.17 11.14
N LEU A 136 -12.17 -5.61 11.83
CA LEU A 136 -11.27 -6.67 11.36
C LEU A 136 -11.94 -8.06 11.38
N GLY A 137 -12.91 -8.27 12.26
CA GLY A 137 -13.51 -9.58 12.47
C GLY A 137 -12.53 -10.55 13.13
N ASN A 138 -12.63 -11.84 12.77
CA ASN A 138 -11.73 -12.87 13.28
C ASN A 138 -10.46 -12.91 12.43
N VAL A 139 -9.32 -12.58 13.03
CA VAL A 139 -7.97 -12.68 12.43
C VAL A 139 -7.23 -13.79 13.15
N ASP A 140 -6.92 -14.88 12.45
CA ASP A 140 -6.15 -16.00 12.97
C ASP A 140 -4.66 -15.82 12.60
N ALA A 141 -4.05 -14.82 13.24
CA ALA A 141 -2.64 -14.49 13.07
C ALA A 141 -2.12 -13.70 14.30
N ASP A 142 -0.81 -13.68 14.50
CA ASP A 142 -0.15 -12.87 15.53
C ASP A 142 -0.04 -11.41 15.06
N VAL A 143 0.19 -11.21 13.75
CA VAL A 143 0.37 -9.89 13.11
C VAL A 143 -0.56 -9.77 11.91
N LEU A 144 -1.22 -8.63 11.79
CA LEU A 144 -1.91 -8.17 10.58
C LEU A 144 -1.11 -7.04 9.95
N VAL A 145 -0.68 -7.20 8.71
CA VAL A 145 -0.09 -6.12 7.90
C VAL A 145 -1.17 -5.57 6.97
N CYS A 146 -1.38 -4.26 7.01
CA CYS A 146 -2.38 -3.58 6.18
C CYS A 146 -1.80 -2.33 5.51
N GLY A 147 -2.50 -1.76 4.53
CA GLY A 147 -2.20 -0.50 3.85
C GLY A 147 -3.32 0.53 3.99
N HIS A 148 -3.81 1.03 2.85
CA HIS A 148 -5.04 1.81 2.65
C HIS A 148 -5.02 3.25 3.20
N THR A 149 -4.47 3.48 4.38
CA THR A 149 -4.43 4.83 4.99
C THR A 149 -3.12 5.57 4.80
N HIS A 150 -2.14 4.97 4.12
CA HIS A 150 -0.85 5.56 3.71
C HIS A 150 0.04 6.10 4.84
N MET A 151 -0.25 5.72 6.10
CA MET A 151 0.47 6.17 7.29
C MET A 151 1.11 5.00 8.02
N GLN A 152 2.37 5.16 8.43
CA GLN A 152 3.06 4.14 9.23
C GLN A 152 2.49 4.10 10.66
N TYR A 153 2.13 2.91 11.11
CA TYR A 153 1.84 2.65 12.52
C TYR A 153 2.00 1.18 12.88
N ASP A 154 2.19 0.96 14.16
CA ASP A 154 2.33 -0.34 14.81
C ASP A 154 1.52 -0.30 16.11
N LYS A 155 0.43 -1.04 16.14
CA LYS A 155 -0.54 -1.03 17.22
C LYS A 155 -0.84 -2.46 17.67
N THR A 156 -0.61 -2.75 18.95
CA THR A 156 -1.05 -4.00 19.56
C THR A 156 -2.40 -3.81 20.24
N LEU A 157 -3.38 -4.59 19.81
CA LEU A 157 -4.73 -4.57 20.36
C LEU A 157 -4.79 -5.30 21.70
N SER A 158 -5.83 -5.03 22.47
CA SER A 158 -6.12 -5.74 23.73
C SER A 158 -6.35 -7.25 23.56
N SER A 159 -6.68 -7.71 22.35
CA SER A 159 -6.75 -9.13 21.98
C SER A 159 -5.39 -9.80 21.84
N GLY A 160 -4.30 -9.03 21.75
CA GLY A 160 -2.96 -9.52 21.44
C GLY A 160 -2.57 -9.39 19.95
N LEU A 161 -3.53 -9.21 19.04
CA LEU A 161 -3.25 -8.98 17.63
C LEU A 161 -2.45 -7.69 17.45
N ARG A 162 -1.33 -7.78 16.72
CA ARG A 162 -0.51 -6.62 16.33
C ARG A 162 -0.89 -6.18 14.92
N VAL A 163 -1.28 -4.93 14.75
CA VAL A 163 -1.65 -4.34 13.46
C VAL A 163 -0.55 -3.39 13.02
N VAL A 164 0.00 -3.65 11.83
CA VAL A 164 1.12 -2.89 11.26
C VAL A 164 0.71 -2.33 9.90
N ASN A 165 0.85 -1.03 9.73
CA ASN A 165 0.75 -0.39 8.42
C ASN A 165 2.14 0.09 8.00
N PRO A 166 2.69 -0.38 6.87
CA PRO A 166 4.03 0.01 6.42
C PRO A 166 4.11 1.43 5.86
N GLY A 167 3.00 2.15 5.75
CA GLY A 167 2.89 3.41 5.04
C GLY A 167 2.72 3.22 3.54
N SER A 168 2.87 4.28 2.77
CA SER A 168 2.73 4.27 1.32
C SER A 168 4.07 4.48 0.61
N VAL A 169 4.33 3.64 -0.39
CA VAL A 169 5.47 3.82 -1.30
C VAL A 169 5.21 4.99 -2.25
N GLY A 170 3.98 5.11 -2.76
CA GLY A 170 3.65 6.03 -3.85
C GLY A 170 3.15 7.40 -3.41
N ILE A 171 2.28 7.46 -2.40
CA ILE A 171 1.59 8.69 -1.97
C ILE A 171 1.51 8.72 -0.43
N PRO A 172 2.61 8.94 0.29
CA PRO A 172 2.62 8.91 1.75
C PRO A 172 1.91 10.12 2.38
N TYR A 173 1.29 9.90 3.55
CA TYR A 173 0.69 10.94 4.38
C TYR A 173 1.47 11.05 5.70
N GLU A 174 2.76 11.43 5.58
CA GLU A 174 3.72 11.45 6.70
C GLU A 174 4.34 12.85 6.94
N GLY A 175 3.85 13.88 6.23
CA GLY A 175 4.39 15.23 6.32
C GLY A 175 5.81 15.38 5.76
N ALA A 176 6.35 14.34 5.12
CA ALA A 176 7.69 14.39 4.55
C ALA A 176 7.79 13.49 3.31
N ARG A 177 8.49 13.98 2.27
CA ARG A 177 8.69 13.29 1.00
C ARG A 177 9.52 12.03 1.16
N GLY A 178 9.24 11.01 0.35
CA GLY A 178 9.95 9.74 0.30
C GLY A 178 8.98 8.59 0.12
N ALA A 179 9.51 7.38 -0.04
CA ALA A 179 8.73 6.15 -0.11
C ALA A 179 8.78 5.44 1.25
N TYR A 180 7.63 5.11 1.83
CA TYR A 180 7.54 4.53 3.16
C TYR A 180 7.21 3.03 3.06
N TRP A 181 7.89 2.23 3.86
CA TRP A 181 7.76 0.78 3.90
C TRP A 181 8.23 0.22 5.23
N ALA A 182 8.12 -1.07 5.46
CA ALA A 182 8.58 -1.71 6.69
C ALA A 182 9.40 -2.97 6.40
N LEU A 183 10.42 -3.19 7.23
CA LEU A 183 11.16 -4.42 7.32
C LEU A 183 10.62 -5.23 8.50
N LEU A 184 10.19 -6.46 8.24
CA LEU A 184 9.62 -7.38 9.21
C LEU A 184 10.59 -8.53 9.48
N GLY A 185 10.79 -8.83 10.78
CA GLY A 185 11.66 -9.89 11.27
C GLY A 185 13.07 -9.43 11.64
N PRO A 186 13.48 -9.61 12.96
CA PRO A 186 12.68 -10.20 14.04
C PRO A 186 11.67 -9.26 14.70
N GLY A 187 11.67 -7.99 14.35
CA GLY A 187 10.74 -6.95 14.80
C GLY A 187 10.13 -6.24 13.62
N VAL A 188 9.48 -5.11 13.86
CA VAL A 188 8.99 -4.18 12.83
C VAL A 188 9.95 -2.99 12.81
N GLU A 189 10.52 -2.70 11.64
CA GLU A 189 11.38 -1.55 11.43
C GLU A 189 10.83 -0.70 10.28
N PHE A 190 10.32 0.48 10.60
CA PHE A 190 9.84 1.42 9.60
C PHE A 190 11.00 2.07 8.85
N ARG A 191 10.82 2.20 7.54
CA ARG A 191 11.79 2.74 6.60
C ARG A 191 11.20 3.89 5.81
N ARG A 192 12.06 4.81 5.44
CA ARG A 192 11.76 5.90 4.50
C ARG A 192 12.91 6.00 3.51
N THR A 193 12.62 5.69 2.26
CA THR A 193 13.59 5.72 1.15
C THR A 193 13.44 7.04 0.40
N PRO A 194 14.49 7.86 0.31
CA PRO A 194 14.46 9.06 -0.54
C PRO A 194 14.55 8.69 -2.01
N TYR A 195 13.84 9.43 -2.88
CA TYR A 195 13.94 9.34 -4.34
C TYR A 195 13.74 10.73 -4.96
N ASP A 196 13.91 10.84 -6.27
CA ASP A 196 13.70 12.11 -7.02
C ASP A 196 12.21 12.37 -7.21
N VAL A 197 11.59 12.99 -6.20
CA VAL A 197 10.15 13.30 -6.18
C VAL A 197 9.78 14.32 -7.25
N GLU A 198 10.62 15.36 -7.45
CA GLU A 198 10.40 16.38 -8.47
C GLU A 198 10.48 15.79 -9.87
N GLY A 199 11.46 14.92 -10.12
CA GLY A 199 11.59 14.20 -11.39
C GLY A 199 10.38 13.27 -11.65
N ALA A 200 9.90 12.57 -10.62
CA ALA A 200 8.69 11.74 -10.71
C ALA A 200 7.45 12.58 -11.05
N ALA A 201 7.23 13.69 -10.35
CA ALA A 201 6.11 14.59 -10.62
C ALA A 201 6.14 15.15 -12.04
N ALA A 202 7.31 15.63 -12.50
CA ALA A 202 7.49 16.12 -13.86
C ALA A 202 7.22 15.03 -14.92
N ALA A 203 7.64 13.79 -14.66
CA ALA A 203 7.38 12.67 -15.56
C ALA A 203 5.89 12.31 -15.63
N ILE A 204 5.14 12.39 -14.51
CA ILE A 204 3.68 12.20 -14.48
C ILE A 204 2.98 13.25 -15.38
N GLU A 205 3.39 14.51 -15.29
CA GLU A 205 2.85 15.58 -16.15
C GLU A 205 3.11 15.31 -17.64
N VAL A 206 4.33 14.89 -17.98
CA VAL A 206 4.71 14.56 -19.38
C VAL A 206 3.93 13.38 -19.93
N LEU A 207 3.60 12.38 -19.09
CA LEU A 207 2.81 11.23 -19.49
C LEU A 207 1.34 11.58 -19.80
N GLY A 208 0.88 12.75 -19.41
CA GLY A 208 -0.51 13.17 -19.59
C GLY A 208 -1.50 12.29 -18.83
N VAL A 209 -1.08 11.82 -17.66
CA VAL A 209 -1.91 11.00 -16.77
C VAL A 209 -3.11 11.84 -16.33
N PRO A 210 -4.32 11.31 -16.36
CA PRO A 210 -5.50 12.04 -15.92
C PRO A 210 -5.62 12.05 -14.38
N VAL A 211 -4.55 12.51 -13.72
CA VAL A 211 -4.54 12.72 -12.28
C VAL A 211 -5.18 14.07 -11.95
N ASP A 212 -5.85 14.15 -10.83
CA ASP A 212 -6.25 15.44 -10.31
C ASP A 212 -5.01 16.17 -9.75
N ALA A 213 -5.08 17.48 -9.65
CA ALA A 213 -3.96 18.30 -9.16
C ALA A 213 -3.54 17.89 -7.74
N ARG A 214 -4.43 17.35 -6.93
CA ARG A 214 -4.15 16.91 -5.56
C ARG A 214 -3.12 15.78 -5.50
N MET A 215 -3.13 14.85 -6.43
CA MET A 215 -2.17 13.75 -6.43
C MET A 215 -0.73 14.28 -6.57
N LEU A 216 -0.52 15.25 -7.46
CA LEU A 216 0.79 15.90 -7.61
C LEU A 216 1.14 16.78 -6.41
N GLU A 217 0.16 17.52 -5.87
CA GLU A 217 0.35 18.31 -4.65
C GLU A 217 0.75 17.40 -3.47
N GLN A 218 0.05 16.30 -3.24
CA GLN A 218 0.37 15.34 -2.17
C GLN A 218 1.73 14.66 -2.35
N LEU A 219 2.17 14.46 -3.58
CA LEU A 219 3.50 13.95 -3.87
C LEU A 219 4.59 14.97 -3.52
N LEU A 220 4.39 16.23 -3.90
CA LEU A 220 5.35 17.31 -3.69
C LEU A 220 5.32 17.91 -2.28
N ASP A 221 4.16 17.92 -1.63
CA ASP A 221 3.94 18.42 -0.27
C ASP A 221 3.00 17.45 0.48
N PRO A 222 3.53 16.32 0.95
CA PRO A 222 2.72 15.29 1.60
C PRO A 222 2.01 15.83 2.84
N PRO A 223 0.71 15.55 3.00
CA PRO A 223 -0.02 15.94 4.20
C PRO A 223 0.56 15.25 5.44
N ASP A 224 0.44 15.89 6.59
CA ASP A 224 0.90 15.34 7.84
C ASP A 224 0.00 14.21 8.35
N SER A 225 0.59 13.28 9.09
CA SER A 225 -0.11 12.08 9.53
C SER A 225 -1.13 12.34 10.65
N GLU A 226 -1.06 13.45 11.38
CA GLU A 226 -2.00 13.77 12.45
C GLU A 226 -3.33 14.25 11.87
N SER A 227 -3.30 15.32 11.05
CA SER A 227 -4.49 15.86 10.39
C SER A 227 -5.14 14.83 9.46
N THR A 228 -4.33 14.02 8.76
CA THR A 228 -4.84 12.95 7.89
C THR A 228 -5.51 11.84 8.71
N THR A 229 -4.94 11.47 9.86
CA THR A 229 -5.58 10.52 10.78
C THR A 229 -6.95 11.01 11.24
N GLU A 230 -7.07 12.29 11.66
CA GLU A 230 -8.33 12.89 12.06
C GLU A 230 -9.35 12.91 10.91
N HIS A 231 -8.88 13.21 9.69
CA HIS A 231 -9.73 13.20 8.50
C HIS A 231 -10.30 11.79 8.25
N PHE A 232 -9.45 10.74 8.21
CA PHE A 232 -9.90 9.36 8.00
C PHE A 232 -10.88 8.89 9.09
N GLU A 233 -10.64 9.23 10.35
CA GLU A 233 -11.58 8.90 11.43
C GLU A 233 -12.93 9.62 11.26
N SER A 234 -12.94 10.85 10.69
CA SER A 234 -14.16 11.61 10.46
C SER A 234 -15.06 11.03 9.37
N ILE A 235 -14.49 10.33 8.40
CA ILE A 235 -15.20 9.70 7.27
C ILE A 235 -15.40 8.19 7.45
N ARG A 236 -14.88 7.63 8.53
CA ARG A 236 -15.00 6.20 8.83
C ARG A 236 -16.46 5.81 9.07
N GLY A 237 -16.96 4.84 8.28
CA GLY A 237 -18.32 4.32 8.41
C GLY A 237 -19.42 5.17 7.76
N THR A 238 -19.03 6.15 6.92
CA THR A 238 -19.98 6.95 6.11
C THR A 238 -20.34 6.26 4.80
#